data_2f4e44e7cf597bcccca04083afab2d84
#
_entry.id   2f4e44e7cf597bcccca04083afab2d84
#
_cell.length_a   1.000
_cell.length_b   1.000
_cell.length_c   1.000
_cell.angle_alpha   90.00
_cell.angle_beta   90.00
_cell.angle_gamma   90.00
#
_symmetry.space_group_name_H-M   'P 1'
#
loop_
_entity.id
_entity.type
_entity.pdbx_description
1 polymer ?
#
loop_
_entity_poly.entity_id
_entity_poly.type
_entity_poly.pdbx_seq_one_letter_code
_entity_poly.pdbx_strand_id
1 'polypeptide(L)'
;MAVIFSGIQPSGELTLGNYLGALRNFLDYQDTDECYYCIVNQHAITVPQDPKELFQNTRNLAALYLAVGLDPKKVTLFVQSEVPEHVKLGWVMQSISYVGELERMTQYKDKSQKQGDSIPTALLTYPPLMAADILLYGTNYVPVGEDQKQHLELTRNLAERFNRRFGETFVVPDIKVGEGGARVMSLQEPTKKMSKSDDNQNATIRLLDAPDLIVKKLKRAQTDSDNAVRYDKENKPGISNLMGIYRAITKDSYEKIEEMYAGKGYGVFKSDIADLLVATLEPIQQRYNELITSPELDIILDEGAAKAHAKASVMYRKVEQAMGLCRK
;
A
#
# COMPACT_ATOMS: atom_id res chain seq x y z
N MET A 1 -14.69 17.89 2.47
CA MET A 1 -14.10 16.56 2.29
C MET A 1 -12.85 16.72 1.46
N ALA A 2 -11.72 16.20 1.93
CA ALA A 2 -10.51 16.15 1.11
C ALA A 2 -10.57 14.93 0.19
N VAL A 3 -9.84 14.99 -0.92
CA VAL A 3 -9.68 13.85 -1.83
C VAL A 3 -8.39 13.12 -1.48
N ILE A 4 -8.51 11.82 -1.21
CA ILE A 4 -7.37 10.93 -0.91
C ILE A 4 -7.21 9.95 -2.07
N PHE A 5 -5.98 9.78 -2.53
CA PHE A 5 -5.62 8.73 -3.48
C PHE A 5 -4.56 7.82 -2.87
N SER A 6 -4.74 6.52 -3.03
CA SER A 6 -3.68 5.54 -2.70
C SER A 6 -3.69 4.41 -3.70
N GLY A 7 -2.50 3.98 -4.11
CA GLY A 7 -2.30 2.87 -5.01
C GLY A 7 -1.41 1.79 -4.41
N ILE A 8 -1.79 0.52 -4.59
CA ILE A 8 -0.94 -0.61 -4.23
C ILE A 8 -0.73 -1.50 -5.46
N GLN A 9 0.52 -1.88 -5.69
CA GLN A 9 0.86 -2.84 -6.73
C GLN A 9 0.40 -4.25 -6.34
N PRO A 10 -0.22 -5.01 -7.27
CA PRO A 10 -0.62 -6.39 -7.06
C PRO A 10 0.60 -7.34 -7.14
N SER A 11 1.60 -7.10 -6.31
CA SER A 11 2.85 -7.86 -6.26
C SER A 11 2.85 -8.81 -5.07
N GLY A 12 2.28 -10.01 -5.24
CA GLY A 12 2.23 -11.05 -4.21
C GLY A 12 1.26 -10.75 -3.05
N GLU A 13 1.26 -11.62 -2.06
CA GLU A 13 0.35 -11.56 -0.92
C GLU A 13 0.68 -10.41 0.05
N LEU A 14 -0.36 -9.83 0.65
CA LEU A 14 -0.21 -8.81 1.68
C LEU A 14 0.28 -9.41 2.99
N THR A 15 1.20 -8.71 3.64
CA THR A 15 1.73 -9.07 4.95
C THR A 15 0.98 -8.37 6.07
N LEU A 16 1.12 -8.90 7.29
CA LEU A 16 0.66 -8.23 8.52
C LEU A 16 1.19 -6.79 8.62
N GLY A 17 2.43 -6.55 8.15
CA GLY A 17 3.02 -5.21 8.10
C GLY A 17 2.28 -4.27 7.14
N ASN A 18 1.77 -4.76 6.00
CA ASN A 18 0.93 -3.96 5.11
C ASN A 18 -0.42 -3.63 5.74
N TYR A 19 -1.04 -4.61 6.41
CA TYR A 19 -2.33 -4.43 7.07
C TYR A 19 -2.26 -3.41 8.20
N LEU A 20 -1.39 -3.65 9.19
CA LEU A 20 -1.27 -2.79 10.38
C LEU A 20 -0.60 -1.44 10.09
N GLY A 21 0.24 -1.38 9.04
CA GLY A 21 0.99 -0.18 8.68
C GLY A 21 0.27 0.78 7.75
N ALA A 22 -0.59 0.27 6.87
CA ALA A 22 -1.24 1.08 5.83
C ALA A 22 -2.75 0.86 5.72
N LEU A 23 -3.21 -0.38 5.51
CA LEU A 23 -4.61 -0.65 5.18
C LEU A 23 -5.58 -0.23 6.28
N ARG A 24 -5.20 -0.38 7.54
CA ARG A 24 -6.04 0.06 8.66
C ARG A 24 -6.33 1.55 8.65
N ASN A 25 -5.37 2.36 8.22
CA ASN A 25 -5.58 3.81 8.11
C ASN A 25 -6.61 4.16 7.02
N PHE A 26 -6.74 3.31 6.00
CA PHE A 26 -7.74 3.53 4.93
C PHE A 26 -9.17 3.42 5.45
N LEU A 27 -9.39 2.60 6.49
CA LEU A 27 -10.71 2.49 7.13
C LEU A 27 -11.09 3.79 7.84
N ASP A 28 -10.13 4.48 8.42
CA ASP A 28 -10.37 5.77 9.09
C ASP A 28 -10.70 6.87 8.07
N TYR A 29 -10.05 6.85 6.90
CA TYR A 29 -10.27 7.86 5.86
C TYR A 29 -11.61 7.72 5.14
N GLN A 30 -12.12 6.49 4.96
CA GLN A 30 -13.37 6.27 4.22
C GLN A 30 -14.60 6.93 4.83
N ASP A 31 -14.57 7.26 6.12
CA ASP A 31 -15.67 7.90 6.84
C ASP A 31 -15.59 9.44 6.82
N THR A 32 -14.43 9.99 6.48
CA THR A 32 -14.15 11.44 6.56
C THR A 32 -13.84 12.09 5.24
N ASP A 33 -13.32 11.34 4.27
CA ASP A 33 -12.75 11.85 3.03
C ASP A 33 -13.30 11.14 1.77
N GLU A 34 -13.16 11.74 0.59
CA GLU A 34 -13.45 11.12 -0.71
C GLU A 34 -12.23 10.28 -1.11
N CYS A 35 -12.36 8.94 -1.06
CA CYS A 35 -11.22 8.03 -1.20
C CYS A 35 -11.23 7.29 -2.53
N TYR A 36 -10.10 7.33 -3.23
CA TYR A 36 -9.78 6.56 -4.44
C TYR A 36 -8.68 5.56 -4.12
N TYR A 37 -9.00 4.28 -4.14
CA TYR A 37 -8.06 3.18 -3.92
C TYR A 37 -7.86 2.42 -5.22
N CYS A 38 -6.65 2.53 -5.77
CA CYS A 38 -6.29 2.01 -7.07
C CYS A 38 -5.39 0.79 -6.97
N ILE A 39 -5.75 -0.31 -7.64
CA ILE A 39 -4.86 -1.43 -7.84
C ILE A 39 -4.02 -1.13 -9.06
N VAL A 40 -2.76 -0.73 -8.82
CA VAL A 40 -1.88 -0.18 -9.85
C VAL A 40 -1.14 -1.29 -10.61
N ASN A 41 -1.89 -2.08 -11.38
CA ASN A 41 -1.37 -3.22 -12.12
C ASN A 41 -0.46 -2.82 -13.29
N GLN A 42 -0.58 -1.61 -13.85
CA GLN A 42 0.34 -1.11 -14.86
C GLN A 42 1.73 -0.78 -14.29
N HIS A 43 1.82 -0.39 -13.01
CA HIS A 43 3.12 -0.26 -12.37
C HIS A 43 3.79 -1.61 -12.13
N ALA A 44 3.04 -2.69 -12.00
CA ALA A 44 3.61 -4.01 -11.82
C ALA A 44 4.42 -4.48 -13.04
N ILE A 45 4.01 -4.09 -14.26
CA ILE A 45 4.67 -4.50 -15.51
C ILE A 45 5.98 -3.75 -15.81
N THR A 46 6.44 -2.88 -14.92
CA THR A 46 7.78 -2.28 -14.98
C THR A 46 8.90 -3.31 -14.78
N VAL A 47 8.54 -4.48 -14.31
CA VAL A 47 9.38 -5.69 -14.23
C VAL A 47 8.61 -6.86 -14.86
N PRO A 48 9.29 -7.89 -15.37
CA PRO A 48 8.63 -9.05 -15.96
C PRO A 48 7.61 -9.67 -15.01
N GLN A 49 6.41 -9.96 -15.53
CA GLN A 49 5.30 -10.59 -14.80
C GLN A 49 4.80 -11.81 -15.56
N ASP A 50 4.39 -12.85 -14.85
CA ASP A 50 3.53 -13.88 -15.44
C ASP A 50 2.10 -13.32 -15.58
N PRO A 51 1.47 -13.38 -16.76
CA PRO A 51 0.15 -12.79 -16.97
C PRO A 51 -0.95 -13.39 -16.10
N LYS A 52 -0.88 -14.70 -15.81
CA LYS A 52 -1.88 -15.37 -14.97
C LYS A 52 -1.73 -14.98 -13.51
N GLU A 53 -0.48 -14.91 -13.04
CA GLU A 53 -0.17 -14.45 -11.69
C GLU A 53 -0.57 -12.99 -11.49
N LEU A 54 -0.25 -12.11 -12.44
CA LEU A 54 -0.65 -10.69 -12.37
C LEU A 54 -2.17 -10.53 -12.31
N PHE A 55 -2.91 -11.27 -13.15
CA PHE A 55 -4.37 -11.28 -13.12
C PHE A 55 -4.89 -11.73 -11.76
N GLN A 56 -4.39 -12.88 -11.25
CA GLN A 56 -4.85 -13.41 -9.98
C GLN A 56 -4.49 -12.49 -8.81
N ASN A 57 -3.27 -11.95 -8.79
CA ASN A 57 -2.82 -11.02 -7.76
C ASN A 57 -3.63 -9.72 -7.75
N THR A 58 -4.07 -9.23 -8.92
CA THR A 58 -4.95 -8.08 -9.03
C THR A 58 -6.29 -8.35 -8.35
N ARG A 59 -6.93 -9.49 -8.63
CA ARG A 59 -8.18 -9.91 -7.99
C ARG A 59 -8.03 -10.17 -6.49
N ASN A 60 -6.95 -10.85 -6.10
CA ASN A 60 -6.65 -11.14 -4.69
C ASN A 60 -6.51 -9.85 -3.88
N LEU A 61 -5.81 -8.85 -4.42
CA LEU A 61 -5.62 -7.58 -3.76
C LEU A 61 -6.95 -6.81 -3.61
N ALA A 62 -7.80 -6.80 -4.65
CA ALA A 62 -9.14 -6.20 -4.59
C ALA A 62 -10.01 -6.86 -3.52
N ALA A 63 -10.07 -8.19 -3.51
CA ALA A 63 -10.82 -8.94 -2.51
C ALA A 63 -10.30 -8.67 -1.09
N LEU A 64 -8.97 -8.58 -0.90
CA LEU A 64 -8.38 -8.25 0.39
C LEU A 64 -8.72 -6.83 0.87
N TYR A 65 -8.75 -5.84 -0.02
CA TYR A 65 -9.18 -4.48 0.33
C TYR A 65 -10.60 -4.47 0.90
N LEU A 66 -11.52 -5.18 0.27
CA LEU A 66 -12.90 -5.30 0.74
C LEU A 66 -12.99 -6.14 2.02
N ALA A 67 -12.22 -7.22 2.09
CA ALA A 67 -12.22 -8.12 3.24
C ALA A 67 -11.70 -7.46 4.53
N VAL A 68 -10.76 -6.53 4.42
CA VAL A 68 -10.27 -5.76 5.59
C VAL A 68 -11.26 -4.69 6.05
N GLY A 69 -12.37 -4.47 5.32
CA GLY A 69 -13.46 -3.59 5.74
C GLY A 69 -13.65 -2.32 4.92
N LEU A 70 -13.00 -2.18 3.75
CA LEU A 70 -13.33 -1.07 2.86
C LEU A 70 -14.75 -1.25 2.30
N ASP A 71 -15.59 -0.23 2.49
CA ASP A 71 -16.97 -0.20 2.01
C ASP A 71 -17.03 0.39 0.59
N PRO A 72 -17.38 -0.39 -0.44
CA PRO A 72 -17.44 0.10 -1.82
C PRO A 72 -18.51 1.18 -2.05
N LYS A 73 -19.41 1.39 -1.09
CA LYS A 73 -20.36 2.50 -1.12
C LYS A 73 -19.74 3.83 -0.68
N LYS A 74 -18.66 3.76 0.11
CA LYS A 74 -17.97 4.93 0.66
C LYS A 74 -16.72 5.29 -0.12
N VAL A 75 -16.05 4.29 -0.72
CA VAL A 75 -14.79 4.46 -1.46
C VAL A 75 -14.95 4.09 -2.92
N THR A 76 -14.06 4.58 -3.77
CA THR A 76 -13.91 4.14 -5.15
C THR A 76 -12.72 3.19 -5.23
N LEU A 77 -12.99 1.88 -5.29
CA LEU A 77 -11.99 0.83 -5.50
C LEU A 77 -12.01 0.38 -6.95
N PHE A 78 -10.87 0.42 -7.63
CA PHE A 78 -10.79 0.11 -9.06
C PHE A 78 -9.40 -0.38 -9.49
N VAL A 79 -9.33 -0.95 -10.69
CA VAL A 79 -8.09 -1.40 -11.32
C VAL A 79 -7.58 -0.34 -12.29
N GLN A 80 -6.32 0.04 -12.20
CA GLN A 80 -5.70 1.12 -12.97
C GLN A 80 -5.87 0.96 -14.48
N SER A 81 -5.65 -0.25 -15.00
CA SER A 81 -5.73 -0.52 -16.44
C SER A 81 -7.14 -0.39 -17.03
N GLU A 82 -8.16 -0.33 -16.20
CA GLU A 82 -9.56 -0.19 -16.60
C GLU A 82 -9.99 1.27 -16.77
N VAL A 83 -9.11 2.22 -16.37
CA VAL A 83 -9.33 3.66 -16.51
C VAL A 83 -8.25 4.25 -17.43
N PRO A 84 -8.52 4.40 -18.74
CA PRO A 84 -7.50 4.76 -19.74
C PRO A 84 -6.89 6.15 -19.54
N GLU A 85 -7.52 7.02 -18.78
CA GLU A 85 -7.01 8.36 -18.47
C GLU A 85 -5.68 8.33 -17.73
N HIS A 86 -5.38 7.28 -16.97
CA HIS A 86 -4.10 7.11 -16.29
C HIS A 86 -2.94 7.13 -17.28
N VAL A 87 -3.01 6.33 -18.34
CA VAL A 87 -1.97 6.28 -19.38
C VAL A 87 -1.96 7.55 -20.23
N LYS A 88 -3.12 8.10 -20.57
CA LYS A 88 -3.22 9.35 -21.34
C LYS A 88 -2.56 10.50 -20.58
N LEU A 89 -2.88 10.69 -19.30
CA LEU A 89 -2.23 11.72 -18.50
C LEU A 89 -0.77 11.36 -18.18
N GLY A 90 -0.46 10.07 -18.02
CA GLY A 90 0.90 9.59 -17.87
C GLY A 90 1.82 10.04 -19.00
N TRP A 91 1.34 9.97 -20.26
CA TRP A 91 2.07 10.51 -21.39
C TRP A 91 2.29 12.02 -21.29
N VAL A 92 1.27 12.78 -20.89
CA VAL A 92 1.38 14.24 -20.68
C VAL A 92 2.40 14.54 -19.59
N MET A 93 2.34 13.86 -18.45
CA MET A 93 3.30 14.06 -17.36
C MET A 93 4.72 13.68 -17.79
N GLN A 94 4.87 12.61 -18.57
CA GLN A 94 6.16 12.23 -19.14
C GLN A 94 6.71 13.29 -20.09
N SER A 95 5.86 13.93 -20.93
CA SER A 95 6.27 14.96 -21.89
C SER A 95 6.78 16.25 -21.24
N ILE A 96 6.43 16.50 -19.99
CA ILE A 96 6.89 17.68 -19.23
C ILE A 96 7.92 17.31 -18.15
N SER A 97 8.26 16.03 -17.99
CA SER A 97 9.34 15.55 -17.11
C SER A 97 10.70 15.71 -17.78
N TYR A 98 11.75 15.81 -16.99
CA TYR A 98 13.12 15.85 -17.50
C TYR A 98 13.85 14.55 -17.17
N VAL A 99 14.63 14.03 -18.13
CA VAL A 99 15.40 12.78 -17.96
C VAL A 99 16.24 12.81 -16.68
N GLY A 100 16.98 13.91 -16.46
CA GLY A 100 17.82 14.03 -15.26
C GLY A 100 17.04 14.06 -13.92
N GLU A 101 15.73 14.39 -13.90
CA GLU A 101 14.89 14.27 -12.70
C GLU A 101 14.59 12.80 -12.42
N LEU A 102 14.25 12.05 -13.46
CA LEU A 102 13.89 10.62 -13.37
C LEU A 102 15.11 9.76 -13.02
N GLU A 103 16.28 10.04 -13.60
CA GLU A 103 17.54 9.35 -13.29
C GLU A 103 18.02 9.57 -11.85
N ARG A 104 17.63 10.69 -11.22
CA ARG A 104 17.94 10.97 -9.81
C ARG A 104 17.04 10.25 -8.81
N MET A 105 15.94 9.61 -9.26
CA MET A 105 15.05 8.87 -8.39
C MET A 105 15.78 7.69 -7.73
N THR A 106 15.74 7.63 -6.40
CA THR A 106 16.43 6.59 -5.62
C THR A 106 16.00 5.19 -6.03
N GLN A 107 14.69 4.97 -6.20
CA GLN A 107 14.18 3.66 -6.61
C GLN A 107 14.63 3.25 -8.03
N TYR A 108 14.81 4.20 -8.94
CA TYR A 108 15.39 3.90 -10.26
C TYR A 108 16.83 3.39 -10.11
N LYS A 109 17.66 4.08 -9.35
CA LYS A 109 19.06 3.70 -9.10
C LYS A 109 19.15 2.31 -8.46
N ASP A 110 18.35 2.06 -7.43
CA ASP A 110 18.38 0.79 -6.69
C ASP A 110 17.91 -0.40 -7.55
N LYS A 111 16.86 -0.22 -8.35
CA LYS A 111 16.29 -1.28 -9.18
C LYS A 111 17.08 -1.53 -10.45
N SER A 112 17.61 -0.47 -11.08
CA SER A 112 18.44 -0.60 -12.29
C SER A 112 19.71 -1.40 -12.04
N GLN A 113 20.36 -1.20 -10.88
CA GLN A 113 21.54 -1.97 -10.50
C GLN A 113 21.28 -3.49 -10.40
N LYS A 114 20.05 -3.89 -10.09
CA LYS A 114 19.66 -5.31 -9.96
C LYS A 114 19.31 -5.97 -11.30
N GLN A 115 19.07 -5.20 -12.37
CA GLN A 115 18.60 -5.71 -13.66
C GLN A 115 19.71 -5.85 -14.72
N GLY A 116 20.96 -5.46 -14.41
CA GLY A 116 22.08 -5.52 -15.37
C GLY A 116 21.85 -4.62 -16.60
N ASP A 117 22.16 -5.13 -17.79
CA ASP A 117 22.14 -4.34 -19.03
C ASP A 117 20.74 -4.20 -19.67
N SER A 118 19.74 -4.96 -19.21
CA SER A 118 18.40 -5.00 -19.81
C SER A 118 17.38 -4.26 -18.96
N ILE A 119 17.54 -2.94 -18.79
CA ILE A 119 16.66 -2.09 -18.00
C ILE A 119 15.47 -1.63 -18.85
N PRO A 120 14.21 -2.03 -18.50
CA PRO A 120 13.04 -1.53 -19.21
C PRO A 120 12.90 -0.01 -19.07
N THR A 121 12.57 0.69 -20.16
CA THR A 121 12.30 2.14 -20.14
C THR A 121 11.22 2.51 -19.12
N ALA A 122 10.23 1.63 -18.93
CA ALA A 122 9.16 1.81 -17.95
C ALA A 122 9.69 1.97 -16.52
N LEU A 123 10.84 1.39 -16.17
CA LEU A 123 11.46 1.57 -14.86
C LEU A 123 11.94 3.01 -14.64
N LEU A 124 12.37 3.70 -15.70
CA LEU A 124 12.72 5.12 -15.65
C LEU A 124 11.47 6.01 -15.66
N THR A 125 10.43 5.62 -16.39
CA THR A 125 9.30 6.50 -16.71
C THR A 125 8.03 6.22 -15.90
N TYR A 126 8.01 5.27 -14.95
CA TYR A 126 6.84 5.04 -14.10
C TYR A 126 6.53 6.21 -13.14
N PRO A 127 7.48 7.04 -12.65
CA PRO A 127 7.12 8.14 -11.75
C PRO A 127 6.18 9.18 -12.37
N PRO A 128 6.29 9.57 -13.66
CA PRO A 128 5.27 10.35 -14.35
C PRO A 128 3.89 9.67 -14.43
N LEU A 129 3.82 8.34 -14.58
CA LEU A 129 2.54 7.62 -14.51
C LEU A 129 1.95 7.66 -13.09
N MET A 130 2.76 7.52 -12.06
CA MET A 130 2.31 7.68 -10.67
C MET A 130 1.80 9.11 -10.41
N ALA A 131 2.46 10.13 -10.97
CA ALA A 131 1.97 11.50 -10.89
C ALA A 131 0.59 11.64 -11.57
N ALA A 132 0.39 11.02 -12.72
CA ALA A 132 -0.90 11.00 -13.41
C ALA A 132 -1.99 10.32 -12.56
N ASP A 133 -1.69 9.17 -11.96
CA ASP A 133 -2.60 8.45 -11.08
C ASP A 133 -3.15 9.35 -9.98
N ILE A 134 -2.30 10.14 -9.37
CA ILE A 134 -2.63 11.05 -8.26
C ILE A 134 -3.41 12.27 -8.77
N LEU A 135 -2.94 12.91 -9.83
CA LEU A 135 -3.46 14.20 -10.30
C LEU A 135 -4.83 14.11 -10.97
N LEU A 136 -5.20 12.96 -11.56
CA LEU A 136 -6.48 12.74 -12.23
C LEU A 136 -7.69 13.00 -11.35
N TYR A 137 -7.57 12.78 -10.05
CA TYR A 137 -8.69 12.85 -9.12
C TYR A 137 -8.79 14.17 -8.37
N GLY A 138 -7.88 15.13 -8.62
CA GLY A 138 -7.80 16.37 -7.85
C GLY A 138 -7.40 16.10 -6.41
N THR A 139 -6.49 15.17 -6.21
CA THR A 139 -6.06 14.66 -4.93
C THR A 139 -5.46 15.75 -4.04
N ASN A 140 -5.95 15.85 -2.80
CA ASN A 140 -5.40 16.72 -1.78
C ASN A 140 -4.27 16.02 -1.01
N TYR A 141 -4.47 14.73 -0.67
CA TYR A 141 -3.53 14.00 0.17
C TYR A 141 -3.27 12.59 -0.35
N VAL A 142 -2.01 12.19 -0.21
CA VAL A 142 -1.57 10.81 -0.53
C VAL A 142 -0.96 10.19 0.73
N PRO A 143 -1.56 9.12 1.29
CA PRO A 143 -0.96 8.38 2.39
C PRO A 143 0.18 7.51 1.88
N VAL A 144 1.42 7.96 2.08
CA VAL A 144 2.62 7.26 1.61
C VAL A 144 3.63 7.03 2.73
N GLY A 145 4.40 5.96 2.61
CA GLY A 145 5.58 5.73 3.44
C GLY A 145 6.76 6.60 3.01
N GLU A 146 7.81 6.62 3.84
CA GLU A 146 9.05 7.39 3.61
C GLU A 146 9.67 7.14 2.23
N ASP A 147 9.63 5.90 1.77
CA ASP A 147 10.20 5.46 0.48
C ASP A 147 9.47 6.04 -0.75
N GLN A 148 8.26 6.58 -0.58
CA GLN A 148 7.46 7.18 -1.64
C GLN A 148 7.46 8.72 -1.61
N LYS A 149 8.08 9.34 -0.63
CA LYS A 149 8.11 10.81 -0.51
C LYS A 149 8.71 11.48 -1.74
N GLN A 150 9.81 10.94 -2.27
CA GLN A 150 10.46 11.49 -3.47
C GLN A 150 9.56 11.45 -4.70
N HIS A 151 8.72 10.41 -4.84
CA HIS A 151 7.75 10.32 -5.94
C HIS A 151 6.65 11.37 -5.79
N LEU A 152 6.20 11.62 -4.57
CA LEU A 152 5.19 12.66 -4.35
C LEU A 152 5.77 14.07 -4.56
N GLU A 153 7.03 14.30 -4.19
CA GLU A 153 7.73 15.57 -4.52
C GLU A 153 7.81 15.78 -6.04
N LEU A 154 8.14 14.75 -6.81
CA LEU A 154 8.11 14.82 -8.27
C LEU A 154 6.70 15.13 -8.78
N THR A 155 5.66 14.49 -8.22
CA THR A 155 4.25 14.74 -8.56
C THR A 155 3.88 16.21 -8.34
N ARG A 156 4.26 16.78 -7.20
CA ARG A 156 4.05 18.19 -6.86
C ARG A 156 4.74 19.11 -7.88
N ASN A 157 6.02 18.84 -8.16
CA ASN A 157 6.79 19.60 -9.14
C ASN A 157 6.18 19.56 -10.54
N LEU A 158 5.64 18.41 -10.96
CA LEU A 158 4.96 18.27 -12.25
C LEU A 158 3.62 19.02 -12.29
N ALA A 159 2.84 18.96 -11.20
CA ALA A 159 1.59 19.72 -11.08
C ALA A 159 1.84 21.23 -11.13
N GLU A 160 2.80 21.75 -10.36
CA GLU A 160 3.18 23.16 -10.35
C GLU A 160 3.76 23.61 -11.71
N ARG A 161 4.57 22.77 -12.35
CA ARG A 161 5.14 23.03 -13.68
C ARG A 161 4.05 23.14 -14.74
N PHE A 162 3.08 22.22 -14.69
CA PHE A 162 1.94 22.24 -15.58
C PHE A 162 1.11 23.51 -15.38
N ASN A 163 0.69 23.77 -14.13
CA ASN A 163 -0.12 24.94 -13.78
C ASN A 163 0.52 26.25 -14.23
N ARG A 164 1.85 26.38 -14.03
CA ARG A 164 2.60 27.58 -14.45
C ARG A 164 2.65 27.75 -15.98
N ARG A 165 2.72 26.66 -16.73
CA ARG A 165 2.89 26.69 -18.19
C ARG A 165 1.57 26.79 -18.97
N PHE A 166 0.54 26.16 -18.44
CA PHE A 166 -0.71 25.93 -19.16
C PHE A 166 -1.95 26.48 -18.42
N GLY A 167 -1.78 27.05 -17.25
CA GLY A 167 -2.87 27.57 -16.41
C GLY A 167 -3.29 26.63 -15.30
N GLU A 168 -3.88 27.17 -14.24
CA GLU A 168 -4.30 26.45 -13.04
C GLU A 168 -5.27 25.29 -13.40
N THR A 169 -4.77 24.07 -13.26
CA THR A 169 -5.51 22.85 -13.64
C THR A 169 -5.48 21.81 -12.52
N PHE A 170 -4.30 21.53 -11.97
CA PHE A 170 -4.11 20.49 -10.95
C PHE A 170 -4.09 21.06 -9.55
N VAL A 171 -4.72 20.34 -8.62
CA VAL A 171 -4.45 20.48 -7.19
C VAL A 171 -3.04 19.95 -6.94
N VAL A 172 -2.22 20.69 -6.18
CA VAL A 172 -0.90 20.21 -5.77
C VAL A 172 -1.08 19.35 -4.52
N PRO A 173 -0.83 18.03 -4.61
CA PRO A 173 -1.10 17.12 -3.49
C PRO A 173 -0.09 17.27 -2.36
N ASP A 174 -0.47 16.83 -1.15
CA ASP A 174 0.43 16.78 0.00
C ASP A 174 0.45 15.37 0.62
N ILE A 175 1.43 15.12 1.49
CA ILE A 175 1.57 13.86 2.21
C ILE A 175 0.51 13.82 3.33
N LYS A 176 -0.29 12.73 3.39
CA LYS A 176 -1.05 12.43 4.59
C LYS A 176 -0.22 11.51 5.47
N VAL A 177 0.32 12.06 6.54
CA VAL A 177 0.99 11.24 7.55
C VAL A 177 -0.09 10.55 8.36
N GLY A 178 -0.20 9.22 8.22
CA GLY A 178 -1.12 8.44 9.04
C GLY A 178 -0.71 8.51 10.52
N GLU A 179 -1.68 8.75 11.41
CA GLU A 179 -1.44 8.67 12.83
C GLU A 179 -1.15 7.21 13.21
N GLY A 180 0.13 6.85 13.26
CA GLY A 180 0.57 5.64 13.97
C GLY A 180 0.43 4.30 13.27
N GLY A 181 0.61 4.22 11.96
CA GLY A 181 0.80 2.93 11.29
C GLY A 181 1.93 2.13 11.94
N ALA A 182 1.63 0.93 12.45
CA ALA A 182 2.63 0.11 13.12
C ALA A 182 3.72 -0.33 12.14
N ARG A 183 4.97 0.00 12.45
CA ARG A 183 6.12 -0.56 11.72
C ARG A 183 6.39 -1.97 12.22
N VAL A 184 5.88 -2.96 11.50
CA VAL A 184 6.08 -4.37 11.82
C VAL A 184 7.43 -4.82 11.28
N MET A 185 8.24 -5.43 12.16
CA MET A 185 9.56 -5.96 11.82
C MET A 185 9.49 -7.45 11.52
N SER A 186 10.52 -7.98 10.86
CA SER A 186 10.68 -9.40 10.59
C SER A 186 10.63 -10.21 11.90
N LEU A 187 9.96 -11.35 11.90
CA LEU A 187 9.91 -12.23 13.07
C LEU A 187 11.24 -12.95 13.33
N GLN A 188 12.12 -13.04 12.34
CA GLN A 188 13.41 -13.73 12.44
C GLN A 188 14.59 -12.76 12.55
N GLU A 189 14.46 -11.57 11.96
CA GLU A 189 15.44 -10.48 12.05
C GLU A 189 14.75 -9.18 12.48
N PRO A 190 14.43 -9.01 13.77
CA PRO A 190 13.56 -7.94 14.26
C PRO A 190 14.15 -6.53 14.14
N THR A 191 15.36 -6.39 13.62
CA THR A 191 15.97 -5.11 13.22
C THR A 191 15.64 -4.72 11.78
N LYS A 192 15.16 -5.67 10.96
CA LYS A 192 14.72 -5.43 9.57
C LYS A 192 13.20 -5.34 9.48
N LYS A 193 12.70 -4.49 8.58
CA LYS A 193 11.25 -4.40 8.31
C LYS A 193 10.74 -5.73 7.73
N MET A 194 9.54 -6.17 8.15
CA MET A 194 8.84 -7.30 7.54
C MET A 194 8.67 -7.08 6.05
N SER A 195 9.12 -8.04 5.23
CA SER A 195 9.12 -7.95 3.78
C SER A 195 8.39 -9.11 3.12
N LYS A 196 7.67 -8.84 2.02
CA LYS A 196 7.04 -9.87 1.18
C LYS A 196 8.08 -10.80 0.52
N SER A 197 9.26 -10.26 0.20
CA SER A 197 10.33 -10.90 -0.53
C SER A 197 11.40 -11.51 0.38
N ASP A 198 11.08 -11.77 1.65
CA ASP A 198 12.00 -12.46 2.56
C ASP A 198 12.03 -13.96 2.20
N ASP A 199 13.22 -14.49 1.93
CA ASP A 199 13.43 -15.90 1.59
C ASP A 199 13.03 -16.83 2.74
N ASN A 200 13.10 -16.34 3.98
CA ASN A 200 12.69 -17.09 5.16
C ASN A 200 11.18 -16.93 5.40
N GLN A 201 10.40 -17.93 5.03
CA GLN A 201 8.94 -17.92 5.21
C GLN A 201 8.47 -17.73 6.67
N ASN A 202 9.33 -18.01 7.68
CA ASN A 202 9.00 -17.77 9.08
C ASN A 202 9.21 -16.30 9.49
N ALA A 203 9.84 -15.49 8.65
CA ALA A 203 10.10 -14.08 8.94
C ALA A 203 8.86 -13.19 8.79
N THR A 204 7.85 -13.67 8.04
CA THR A 204 6.71 -12.85 7.60
C THR A 204 5.39 -13.58 7.86
N ILE A 205 4.42 -12.88 8.45
CA ILE A 205 3.01 -13.32 8.51
C ILE A 205 2.28 -12.70 7.33
N ARG A 206 1.63 -13.53 6.52
CA ARG A 206 0.73 -13.12 5.44
C ARG A 206 -0.70 -13.10 5.94
N LEU A 207 -1.55 -12.25 5.38
CA LEU A 207 -2.95 -12.14 5.81
C LEU A 207 -3.75 -13.42 5.60
N LEU A 208 -3.36 -14.22 4.59
CA LEU A 208 -3.99 -15.47 4.24
C LEU A 208 -3.26 -16.71 4.79
N ASP A 209 -2.28 -16.55 5.68
CA ASP A 209 -1.66 -17.69 6.37
C ASP A 209 -2.70 -18.46 7.19
N ALA A 210 -2.70 -19.78 7.08
CA ALA A 210 -3.57 -20.63 7.89
C ALA A 210 -3.29 -20.42 9.41
N PRO A 211 -4.30 -20.55 10.29
CA PRO A 211 -4.17 -20.34 11.72
C PRO A 211 -2.98 -21.08 12.36
N ASP A 212 -2.81 -22.35 12.04
CA ASP A 212 -1.69 -23.16 12.55
C ASP A 212 -0.33 -22.63 12.10
N LEU A 213 -0.25 -22.07 10.91
CA LEU A 213 0.99 -21.48 10.40
C LEU A 213 1.33 -20.16 11.12
N ILE A 214 0.31 -19.34 11.42
CA ILE A 214 0.48 -18.11 12.22
C ILE A 214 1.03 -18.46 13.59
N VAL A 215 0.40 -19.43 14.28
CA VAL A 215 0.85 -19.92 15.60
C VAL A 215 2.29 -20.42 15.53
N LYS A 216 2.63 -21.22 14.51
CA LYS A 216 3.98 -21.76 14.33
C LYS A 216 5.02 -20.65 14.10
N LYS A 217 4.70 -19.66 13.27
CA LYS A 217 5.60 -18.52 13.00
C LYS A 217 5.86 -17.69 14.25
N LEU A 218 4.82 -17.39 15.05
CA LEU A 218 4.95 -16.63 16.28
C LEU A 218 5.74 -17.38 17.37
N LYS A 219 5.49 -18.66 17.55
CA LYS A 219 6.30 -19.50 18.47
C LYS A 219 7.78 -19.47 18.11
N ARG A 220 8.11 -19.41 16.81
CA ARG A 220 9.49 -19.36 16.30
C ARG A 220 10.07 -17.95 16.18
N ALA A 221 9.29 -16.91 16.45
CA ALA A 221 9.77 -15.53 16.40
C ALA A 221 10.97 -15.35 17.33
N GLN A 222 11.98 -14.66 16.84
CA GLN A 222 13.21 -14.42 17.59
C GLN A 222 12.93 -13.48 18.77
N THR A 223 13.44 -13.85 19.93
CA THR A 223 13.43 -13.05 21.16
C THR A 223 14.75 -13.25 21.89
N ASP A 224 15.07 -12.34 22.80
CA ASP A 224 16.24 -12.45 23.69
C ASP A 224 16.06 -13.54 24.74
N SER A 225 17.08 -13.74 25.59
CA SER A 225 17.11 -14.76 26.66
C SER A 225 16.57 -14.30 28.01
N ASP A 226 16.23 -13.01 28.19
CA ASP A 226 15.80 -12.43 29.47
C ASP A 226 14.40 -12.93 29.93
N ASN A 227 13.60 -13.42 28.98
CA ASN A 227 12.26 -13.97 29.21
C ASN A 227 11.27 -13.02 29.92
N ALA A 228 11.56 -11.72 29.94
CA ALA A 228 10.70 -10.68 30.50
C ALA A 228 10.06 -9.83 29.39
N VAL A 229 8.72 -9.78 29.36
CA VAL A 229 7.97 -8.97 28.41
C VAL A 229 8.12 -7.50 28.80
N ARG A 230 9.05 -6.82 28.14
CA ARG A 230 9.36 -5.40 28.36
C ARG A 230 9.73 -4.75 27.03
N TYR A 231 9.24 -3.54 26.82
CA TYR A 231 9.49 -2.78 25.60
C TYR A 231 10.84 -2.07 25.66
N ASP A 232 11.75 -2.50 24.82
CA ASP A 232 13.07 -1.91 24.63
C ASP A 232 13.55 -2.22 23.21
N LYS A 233 13.44 -1.26 22.32
CA LYS A 233 13.78 -1.47 20.90
C LYS A 233 15.25 -1.78 20.67
N GLU A 234 16.14 -1.25 21.51
CA GLU A 234 17.59 -1.40 21.32
C GLU A 234 18.08 -2.75 21.84
N ASN A 235 17.66 -3.13 23.03
CA ASN A 235 18.16 -4.33 23.69
C ASN A 235 17.26 -5.55 23.51
N LYS A 236 15.96 -5.33 23.23
CA LYS A 236 14.93 -6.36 23.09
C LYS A 236 14.12 -6.19 21.80
N PRO A 237 14.74 -6.09 20.61
CA PRO A 237 14.02 -5.77 19.37
C PRO A 237 12.93 -6.80 19.04
N GLY A 238 13.16 -8.10 19.31
CA GLY A 238 12.21 -9.17 19.03
C GLY A 238 10.92 -9.06 19.83
N ILE A 239 11.01 -8.97 21.14
CA ILE A 239 9.83 -8.85 21.99
C ILE A 239 9.15 -7.49 21.79
N SER A 240 9.92 -6.42 21.59
CA SER A 240 9.38 -5.08 21.30
C SER A 240 8.57 -5.06 19.98
N ASN A 241 8.99 -5.81 18.95
CA ASN A 241 8.22 -5.99 17.74
C ASN A 241 6.88 -6.70 18.03
N LEU A 242 6.89 -7.79 18.77
CA LEU A 242 5.68 -8.52 19.15
C LEU A 242 4.72 -7.66 19.98
N MET A 243 5.25 -6.88 20.94
CA MET A 243 4.46 -5.91 21.71
C MET A 243 3.88 -4.81 20.82
N GLY A 244 4.63 -4.36 19.80
CA GLY A 244 4.16 -3.41 18.79
C GLY A 244 2.99 -3.95 17.96
N ILE A 245 3.03 -5.23 17.57
CA ILE A 245 1.93 -5.92 16.89
C ILE A 245 0.71 -6.04 17.83
N TYR A 246 0.90 -6.49 19.05
CA TYR A 246 -0.17 -6.60 20.06
C TYR A 246 -0.86 -5.26 20.28
N ARG A 247 -0.08 -4.20 20.55
CA ARG A 247 -0.58 -2.82 20.71
C ARG A 247 -1.34 -2.32 19.48
N ALA A 248 -0.85 -2.60 18.29
CA ALA A 248 -1.52 -2.15 17.06
C ALA A 248 -2.94 -2.72 16.95
N ILE A 249 -3.19 -3.91 17.48
CA ILE A 249 -4.50 -4.57 17.43
C ILE A 249 -5.36 -4.12 18.61
N THR A 250 -4.86 -4.21 19.85
CA THR A 250 -5.64 -3.96 21.07
C THR A 250 -5.77 -2.49 21.44
N LYS A 251 -4.86 -1.63 20.92
CA LYS A 251 -4.71 -0.22 21.33
C LYS A 251 -4.22 -0.01 22.76
N ASP A 252 -3.82 -1.07 23.45
CA ASP A 252 -3.23 -0.98 24.79
C ASP A 252 -1.88 -0.26 24.76
N SER A 253 -1.52 0.45 25.84
CA SER A 253 -0.18 1.03 25.99
C SER A 253 0.88 -0.03 26.25
N TYR A 254 2.15 0.28 26.03
CA TYR A 254 3.24 -0.67 26.32
C TYR A 254 3.31 -0.99 27.80
N GLU A 255 3.11 0.00 28.68
CA GLU A 255 3.10 -0.15 30.14
C GLU A 255 2.01 -1.14 30.57
N LYS A 256 0.80 -1.02 30.01
CA LYS A 256 -0.29 -1.96 30.30
C LYS A 256 0.04 -3.38 29.86
N ILE A 257 0.66 -3.55 28.69
CA ILE A 257 1.10 -4.86 28.21
C ILE A 257 2.16 -5.45 29.15
N GLU A 258 3.13 -4.65 29.59
CA GLU A 258 4.15 -5.06 30.55
C GLU A 258 3.53 -5.53 31.86
N GLU A 259 2.57 -4.78 32.41
CA GLU A 259 1.84 -5.17 33.66
C GLU A 259 1.07 -6.48 33.47
N MET A 260 0.36 -6.66 32.34
CA MET A 260 -0.41 -7.88 32.03
C MET A 260 0.47 -9.14 31.98
N TYR A 261 1.71 -8.97 31.55
CA TYR A 261 2.66 -10.08 31.35
C TYR A 261 3.81 -10.09 32.41
N ALA A 262 3.71 -9.29 33.46
CA ALA A 262 4.69 -9.31 34.55
C ALA A 262 4.80 -10.71 35.14
N GLY A 263 6.01 -11.27 35.18
CA GLY A 263 6.27 -12.62 35.67
C GLY A 263 5.83 -13.77 34.75
N LYS A 264 5.23 -13.47 33.57
CA LYS A 264 4.91 -14.47 32.55
C LYS A 264 6.02 -14.49 31.49
N GLY A 265 6.48 -15.69 31.14
CA GLY A 265 7.52 -15.82 30.11
C GLY A 265 7.05 -15.55 28.68
N TYR A 266 8.00 -15.46 27.74
CA TYR A 266 7.71 -15.23 26.33
C TYR A 266 6.80 -16.28 25.70
N GLY A 267 6.79 -17.52 26.19
CA GLY A 267 5.92 -18.57 25.69
C GLY A 267 4.43 -18.24 25.84
N VAL A 268 4.04 -17.69 27.00
CA VAL A 268 2.65 -17.25 27.24
C VAL A 268 2.31 -16.09 26.33
N PHE A 269 3.15 -15.04 26.28
CA PHE A 269 2.89 -13.88 25.43
C PHE A 269 2.81 -14.23 23.93
N LYS A 270 3.69 -15.12 23.45
CA LYS A 270 3.65 -15.57 22.04
C LYS A 270 2.38 -16.38 21.72
N SER A 271 1.86 -17.13 22.70
CA SER A 271 0.59 -17.84 22.53
C SER A 271 -0.58 -16.86 22.46
N ASP A 272 -0.67 -15.93 23.41
CA ASP A 272 -1.75 -14.96 23.46
C ASP A 272 -1.80 -14.05 22.22
N ILE A 273 -0.62 -13.63 21.73
CA ILE A 273 -0.56 -12.84 20.48
C ILE A 273 -0.92 -13.69 19.25
N ALA A 274 -0.63 -14.98 19.27
CA ALA A 274 -1.04 -15.87 18.19
C ALA A 274 -2.57 -16.01 18.13
N ASP A 275 -3.20 -16.24 19.27
CA ASP A 275 -4.66 -16.33 19.39
C ASP A 275 -5.32 -15.00 18.99
N LEU A 276 -4.76 -13.87 19.42
CA LEU A 276 -5.22 -12.53 19.04
C LEU A 276 -5.13 -12.29 17.52
N LEU A 277 -4.03 -12.70 16.89
CA LEU A 277 -3.84 -12.55 15.45
C LEU A 277 -4.77 -13.46 14.65
N VAL A 278 -4.93 -14.71 15.06
CA VAL A 278 -5.87 -15.65 14.43
C VAL A 278 -7.28 -15.06 14.49
N ALA A 279 -7.75 -14.65 15.67
CA ALA A 279 -9.06 -14.03 15.84
C ALA A 279 -9.25 -12.74 15.01
N THR A 280 -8.16 -11.98 14.80
CA THR A 280 -8.20 -10.76 13.98
C THR A 280 -8.26 -11.07 12.48
N LEU A 281 -7.53 -12.09 12.02
CA LEU A 281 -7.40 -12.38 10.60
C LEU A 281 -8.49 -13.33 10.08
N GLU A 282 -9.06 -14.18 10.92
CA GLU A 282 -10.08 -15.16 10.51
C GLU A 282 -11.30 -14.51 9.83
N PRO A 283 -11.92 -13.43 10.33
CA PRO A 283 -13.01 -12.76 9.65
C PRO A 283 -12.60 -12.18 8.28
N ILE A 284 -11.37 -11.68 8.18
CA ILE A 284 -10.81 -11.16 6.92
C ILE A 284 -10.66 -12.30 5.91
N GLN A 285 -10.13 -13.46 6.35
CA GLN A 285 -9.95 -14.64 5.51
C GLN A 285 -11.30 -15.22 5.05
N GLN A 286 -12.30 -15.25 5.92
CA GLN A 286 -13.66 -15.69 5.56
C GLN A 286 -14.26 -14.79 4.48
N ARG A 287 -14.24 -13.47 4.70
CA ARG A 287 -14.79 -12.52 3.72
C ARG A 287 -14.00 -12.51 2.41
N TYR A 288 -12.67 -12.67 2.46
CA TYR A 288 -11.85 -12.85 1.26
C TYR A 288 -12.28 -14.06 0.44
N ASN A 289 -12.47 -15.22 1.09
CA ASN A 289 -12.86 -16.46 0.42
C ASN A 289 -14.26 -16.37 -0.23
N GLU A 290 -15.19 -15.63 0.39
CA GLU A 290 -16.50 -15.34 -0.21
C GLU A 290 -16.35 -14.46 -1.47
N LEU A 291 -15.60 -13.38 -1.37
CA LEU A 291 -15.46 -12.40 -2.45
C LEU A 291 -14.73 -12.97 -3.67
N ILE A 292 -13.64 -13.72 -3.47
CA ILE A 292 -12.79 -14.16 -4.58
C ILE A 292 -13.50 -15.14 -5.53
N THR A 293 -14.53 -15.83 -5.03
CA THR A 293 -15.34 -16.77 -5.78
C THR A 293 -16.70 -16.20 -6.22
N SER A 294 -17.03 -15.00 -5.75
CA SER A 294 -18.32 -14.34 -6.02
C SER A 294 -18.25 -13.41 -7.23
N PRO A 295 -19.31 -13.27 -8.03
CA PRO A 295 -19.44 -12.21 -9.03
C PRO A 295 -19.53 -10.80 -8.40
N GLU A 296 -19.76 -10.70 -7.10
CA GLU A 296 -19.81 -9.44 -6.36
C GLU A 296 -18.51 -8.62 -6.53
N LEU A 297 -17.37 -9.31 -6.53
CA LEU A 297 -16.07 -8.65 -6.71
C LEU A 297 -15.98 -7.91 -8.05
N ASP A 298 -16.41 -8.56 -9.13
CA ASP A 298 -16.36 -7.97 -10.47
C ASP A 298 -17.34 -6.79 -10.59
N ILE A 299 -18.54 -6.92 -10.03
CA ILE A 299 -19.53 -5.82 -9.99
C ILE A 299 -18.96 -4.59 -9.26
N ILE A 300 -18.32 -4.79 -8.11
CA ILE A 300 -17.71 -3.69 -7.34
C ILE A 300 -16.59 -3.03 -8.14
N LEU A 301 -15.74 -3.80 -8.81
CA LEU A 301 -14.64 -3.26 -9.61
C LEU A 301 -15.16 -2.52 -10.85
N ASP A 302 -16.17 -3.03 -11.54
CA ASP A 302 -16.80 -2.37 -12.69
C ASP A 302 -17.43 -1.02 -12.28
N GLU A 303 -18.16 -0.98 -11.16
CA GLU A 303 -18.71 0.26 -10.60
C GLU A 303 -17.61 1.23 -10.20
N GLY A 304 -16.55 0.73 -9.58
CA GLY A 304 -15.38 1.51 -9.19
C GLY A 304 -14.67 2.11 -10.39
N ALA A 305 -14.43 1.32 -11.43
CA ALA A 305 -13.83 1.78 -12.68
C ALA A 305 -14.71 2.84 -13.37
N ALA A 306 -16.03 2.66 -13.41
CA ALA A 306 -16.96 3.64 -13.98
C ALA A 306 -16.92 4.98 -13.20
N LYS A 307 -16.93 4.95 -11.87
CA LYS A 307 -16.82 6.15 -11.01
C LYS A 307 -15.48 6.84 -11.22
N ALA A 308 -14.38 6.08 -11.21
CA ALA A 308 -13.03 6.60 -11.42
C ALA A 308 -12.89 7.23 -12.82
N HIS A 309 -13.37 6.56 -13.88
CA HIS A 309 -13.37 7.08 -15.25
C HIS A 309 -14.16 8.38 -15.35
N ALA A 310 -15.36 8.47 -14.77
CA ALA A 310 -16.16 9.69 -14.79
C ALA A 310 -15.41 10.90 -14.20
N LYS A 311 -14.70 10.73 -13.09
CA LYS A 311 -13.88 11.79 -12.47
C LYS A 311 -12.63 12.11 -13.31
N ALA A 312 -11.89 11.08 -13.71
CA ALA A 312 -10.64 11.19 -14.45
C ALA A 312 -10.84 11.83 -15.83
N SER A 313 -11.91 11.49 -16.55
CA SER A 313 -12.21 12.04 -17.87
C SER A 313 -12.48 13.55 -17.84
N VAL A 314 -13.11 14.04 -16.78
CA VAL A 314 -13.32 15.49 -16.58
C VAL A 314 -12.00 16.22 -16.39
N MET A 315 -11.11 15.67 -15.55
CA MET A 315 -9.79 16.25 -15.34
C MET A 315 -8.93 16.18 -16.61
N TYR A 316 -8.91 15.04 -17.29
CA TYR A 316 -8.14 14.88 -18.50
C TYR A 316 -8.60 15.81 -19.63
N ARG A 317 -9.91 16.06 -19.76
CA ARG A 317 -10.43 17.03 -20.72
C ARG A 317 -9.92 18.45 -20.46
N LYS A 318 -9.81 18.88 -19.20
CA LYS A 318 -9.19 20.16 -18.83
C LYS A 318 -7.73 20.22 -19.31
N VAL A 319 -7.00 19.12 -19.13
CA VAL A 319 -5.61 19.01 -19.60
C VAL A 319 -5.51 19.11 -21.11
N GLU A 320 -6.37 18.38 -21.85
CA GLU A 320 -6.43 18.46 -23.31
C GLU A 320 -6.70 19.89 -23.82
N GLN A 321 -7.63 20.59 -23.19
CA GLN A 321 -7.95 21.97 -23.52
C GLN A 321 -6.77 22.91 -23.23
N ALA A 322 -6.17 22.79 -22.04
CA ALA A 322 -5.05 23.63 -21.62
C ALA A 322 -3.82 23.49 -22.53
N MET A 323 -3.58 22.28 -23.04
CA MET A 323 -2.44 21.98 -23.92
C MET A 323 -2.75 22.10 -25.42
N GLY A 324 -4.01 22.35 -25.80
CA GLY A 324 -4.43 22.38 -27.22
C GLY A 324 -4.44 21.00 -27.89
N LEU A 325 -4.62 19.92 -27.12
CA LEU A 325 -4.70 18.55 -27.65
C LEU A 325 -6.09 18.19 -28.17
N CYS A 326 -7.12 18.95 -27.82
CA CYS A 326 -8.47 18.75 -28.32
C CYS A 326 -8.73 19.61 -29.57
N ARG A 327 -9.41 19.00 -30.56
CA ARG A 327 -9.76 19.70 -31.81
C ARG A 327 -11.09 20.48 -31.71
N LYS A 328 -11.94 20.13 -30.71
CA LYS A 328 -13.25 20.75 -30.48
C LYS A 328 -13.44 20.98 -28.97
#